data_e18e91a394e52873ac381f8ac6c72718
#
_entry.id   e18e91a394e52873ac381f8ac6c72718
#
_cell.length_a   1.000
_cell.length_b   1.000
_cell.length_c   1.000
_cell.angle_alpha   90.00
_cell.angle_beta   90.00
_cell.angle_gamma   90.00
#
_symmetry.space_group_name_H-M   'P 1'
#
loop_
_entity.id
_entity.type
_entity.pdbx_description
1 polymer ?
#
loop_
_entity_poly.entity_id
_entity_poly.type
_entity_poly.pdbx_seq_one_letter_code
_entity_poly.pdbx_strand_id
1 'polypeptide(L)'
;MCSSDLRVFTYSMTKAAVHNLTKNLAREWGPLGIRANVLVPGFFPAEQNRAIRSPDRVEAILRHTPAGRFGEPSDLAGAALLLATDAGRFITGSEIVVDGGLHAMTI
;
A
#
# COMPACT_ATOMS: atom_id res chain seq x y z
N MET A 1 -5.64 -9.43 -1.38
CA MET A 1 -6.86 -8.65 -1.34
C MET A 1 -7.55 -8.83 -2.68
N CYS A 2 -8.27 -8.01 -3.26
CA CYS A 2 -9.06 -8.20 -4.49
C CYS A 2 -8.32 -8.76 -5.72
N SER A 3 -7.14 -9.26 -5.58
CA SER A 3 -6.36 -9.86 -6.67
C SER A 3 -7.07 -11.05 -7.32
N SER A 4 -7.96 -11.69 -6.58
CA SER A 4 -8.78 -12.77 -7.09
C SER A 4 -10.08 -12.30 -7.77
N ASP A 5 -10.39 -11.02 -7.68
CA ASP A 5 -11.56 -10.47 -8.33
C ASP A 5 -11.23 -10.15 -9.79
N LEU A 6 -11.79 -10.95 -10.70
CA LEU A 6 -11.55 -10.80 -12.12
C LEU A 6 -11.99 -9.44 -12.68
N ARG A 7 -12.87 -8.73 -11.96
CA ARG A 7 -13.32 -7.40 -12.38
C ARG A 7 -12.27 -6.31 -12.20
N VAL A 8 -11.24 -6.58 -11.41
CA VAL A 8 -10.17 -5.61 -11.12
C VAL A 8 -8.79 -6.09 -11.57
N PHE A 9 -8.72 -7.08 -12.48
CA PHE A 9 -7.43 -7.62 -12.91
C PHE A 9 -6.54 -6.56 -13.55
N THR A 10 -7.11 -5.63 -14.31
CA THR A 10 -6.36 -4.51 -14.91
C THR A 10 -5.75 -3.62 -13.84
N TYR A 11 -6.53 -3.33 -12.78
CA TYR A 11 -6.03 -2.57 -11.63
C TYR A 11 -4.86 -3.31 -10.97
N SER A 12 -4.99 -4.61 -10.73
CA SER A 12 -3.93 -5.42 -10.13
C SER A 12 -2.67 -5.43 -11.00
N MET A 13 -2.83 -5.55 -12.33
CA MET A 13 -1.71 -5.50 -13.27
C MET A 13 -0.98 -4.17 -13.21
N THR A 14 -1.70 -3.05 -13.23
CA THR A 14 -1.09 -1.72 -13.18
C THR A 14 -0.38 -1.47 -11.85
N LYS A 15 -0.93 -1.95 -10.74
CA LYS A 15 -0.28 -1.84 -9.43
C LYS A 15 0.99 -2.69 -9.35
N ALA A 16 0.98 -3.90 -9.89
CA ALA A 16 2.17 -4.73 -9.99
C ALA A 16 3.26 -4.07 -10.84
N ALA A 17 2.87 -3.42 -11.93
CA ALA A 17 3.78 -2.66 -12.78
C ALA A 17 4.44 -1.50 -12.04
N VAL A 18 3.69 -0.78 -11.18
CA VAL A 18 4.23 0.31 -10.35
C VAL A 18 5.28 -0.23 -9.38
N HIS A 19 5.05 -1.37 -8.75
CA HIS A 19 6.02 -2.00 -7.85
C HIS A 19 7.31 -2.35 -8.60
N ASN A 20 7.19 -2.94 -9.78
CA ASN A 20 8.34 -3.27 -10.59
C ASN A 20 9.08 -2.03 -11.10
N LEU A 21 8.34 -1.01 -11.55
CA LEU A 21 8.91 0.28 -11.96
C LEU A 21 9.73 0.88 -10.83
N THR A 22 9.23 0.85 -9.60
CA THR A 22 9.93 1.40 -8.45
C THR A 22 11.29 0.75 -8.24
N LYS A 23 11.38 -0.57 -8.39
CA LYS A 23 12.65 -1.28 -8.29
C LYS A 23 13.62 -0.86 -9.39
N ASN A 24 13.13 -0.68 -10.60
CA ASN A 24 13.94 -0.21 -11.71
C ASN A 24 14.44 1.22 -11.50
N LEU A 25 13.57 2.12 -11.01
CA LEU A 25 13.96 3.49 -10.68
C LEU A 25 15.01 3.54 -9.57
N ALA A 26 14.85 2.71 -8.54
CA ALA A 26 15.81 2.62 -7.46
C ALA A 26 17.20 2.25 -7.99
N ARG A 27 17.24 1.30 -8.92
CA ARG A 27 18.48 0.84 -9.53
C ARG A 27 19.12 1.89 -10.44
N GLU A 28 18.31 2.50 -11.31
CA GLU A 28 18.77 3.49 -12.28
C GLU A 28 19.23 4.79 -11.62
N TRP A 29 18.46 5.24 -10.61
CA TRP A 29 18.70 6.54 -9.99
C TRP A 29 19.49 6.47 -8.69
N GLY A 30 19.75 5.27 -8.19
CA GLY A 30 20.57 5.08 -7.00
C GLY A 30 21.94 5.76 -7.08
N PRO A 31 22.69 5.58 -8.21
CA PRO A 31 23.98 6.26 -8.37
C PRO A 31 23.90 7.78 -8.39
N LEU A 32 22.72 8.34 -8.63
CA LEU A 32 22.46 9.77 -8.62
C LEU A 32 22.03 10.28 -7.24
N GLY A 33 21.97 9.39 -6.24
CA GLY A 33 21.53 9.75 -4.89
C GLY A 33 20.01 9.88 -4.75
N ILE A 34 19.26 9.33 -5.70
CA ILE A 34 17.79 9.37 -5.67
C ILE A 34 17.28 8.00 -5.22
N ARG A 35 16.36 8.01 -4.25
CA ARG A 35 15.73 6.82 -3.74
C ARG A 35 14.30 6.70 -4.27
N ALA A 36 13.86 5.48 -4.50
CA ALA A 36 12.51 5.19 -4.94
C ALA A 36 11.96 4.00 -4.14
N ASN A 37 10.85 4.20 -3.47
CA ASN A 37 10.21 3.20 -2.64
C ASN A 37 8.71 3.19 -2.86
N VAL A 38 8.06 2.10 -2.51
CA VAL A 38 6.60 1.95 -2.59
C VAL A 38 6.02 1.95 -1.19
N LEU A 39 5.01 2.77 -0.98
CA LEU A 39 4.16 2.71 0.20
C LEU A 39 2.88 1.98 -0.18
N VAL A 40 2.58 0.90 0.52
CA VAL A 40 1.44 0.03 0.22
C VAL A 40 0.40 0.15 1.34
N PRO A 41 -0.62 1.01 1.17
CA PRO A 41 -1.66 1.16 2.17
C PRO A 41 -2.69 0.04 2.10
N GLY A 42 -3.29 -0.28 3.23
CA GLY A 42 -4.47 -1.13 3.30
C GLY A 42 -5.74 -0.35 2.95
N PHE A 43 -6.81 -0.63 3.68
CA PHE A 43 -8.06 0.08 3.47
C PHE A 43 -8.11 1.36 4.29
N PHE A 44 -8.25 2.47 3.58
CA PHE A 44 -8.43 3.82 4.13
C PHE A 44 -9.74 4.38 3.61
N PRO A 45 -10.55 5.03 4.45
CA PRO A 45 -11.78 5.63 3.99
C PRO A 45 -11.45 6.81 3.06
N ALA A 46 -11.97 6.74 1.83
CA ALA A 46 -11.85 7.82 0.85
C ALA A 46 -13.23 8.15 0.29
N GLU A 47 -13.46 9.41 -0.02
CA GLU A 47 -14.71 9.88 -0.62
C GLU A 47 -15.04 9.09 -1.90
N GLN A 48 -14.04 8.80 -2.69
CA GLN A 48 -14.16 8.07 -3.94
C GLN A 48 -14.71 6.66 -3.78
N ASN A 49 -14.55 6.08 -2.60
CA ASN A 49 -14.94 4.70 -2.33
C ASN A 49 -16.25 4.58 -1.54
N ARG A 50 -16.94 5.70 -1.27
CA ARG A 50 -18.19 5.69 -0.51
C ARG A 50 -19.27 4.80 -1.14
N ALA A 51 -19.39 4.84 -2.46
CA ALA A 51 -20.38 4.06 -3.18
C ALA A 51 -20.12 2.55 -3.15
N ILE A 52 -18.90 2.12 -2.83
CA ILE A 52 -18.48 0.72 -2.82
C ILE A 52 -18.58 0.13 -1.40
N ARG A 53 -18.86 0.96 -0.40
CA ARG A 53 -18.90 0.54 1.00
C ARG A 53 -20.31 0.14 1.42
N SER A 54 -20.75 -1.04 0.96
CA SER A 54 -21.91 -1.66 1.57
C SER A 54 -21.54 -2.12 3.00
N PRO A 55 -22.52 -2.22 3.93
CA PRO A 55 -22.24 -2.71 5.28
C PRO A 55 -21.56 -4.08 5.30
N ASP A 56 -21.97 -4.98 4.42
CA ASP A 56 -21.39 -6.32 4.32
C ASP A 56 -19.92 -6.29 3.88
N ARG A 57 -19.59 -5.40 2.95
CA ARG A 57 -18.21 -5.24 2.48
C ARG A 57 -17.33 -4.61 3.56
N VAL A 58 -17.84 -3.63 4.28
CA VAL A 58 -17.14 -3.02 5.41
C VAL A 58 -16.81 -4.07 6.46
N GLU A 59 -17.79 -4.89 6.83
CA GLU A 59 -17.61 -5.97 7.80
C GLU A 59 -16.55 -6.97 7.32
N ALA A 60 -16.61 -7.36 6.05
CA ALA A 60 -15.65 -8.29 5.47
C ALA A 60 -14.23 -7.72 5.51
N ILE A 61 -14.04 -6.45 5.17
CA ILE A 61 -12.76 -5.78 5.22
C ILE A 61 -12.21 -5.74 6.66
N LEU A 62 -13.04 -5.33 7.61
CA LEU A 62 -12.64 -5.24 9.01
C LEU A 62 -12.29 -6.62 9.60
N ARG A 63 -13.03 -7.64 9.21
CA ARG A 63 -12.76 -9.01 9.65
C ARG A 63 -11.41 -9.53 9.13
N HIS A 64 -11.01 -9.09 7.94
CA HIS A 64 -9.73 -9.49 7.33
C HIS A 64 -8.59 -8.53 7.67
N THR A 65 -8.85 -7.51 8.47
CA THR A 65 -7.82 -6.57 8.94
C THR A 65 -7.56 -6.85 10.42
N PRO A 66 -6.45 -7.47 10.79
CA PRO A 66 -6.16 -7.82 12.19
C PRO A 66 -6.26 -6.66 13.16
N ALA A 67 -5.89 -5.44 12.74
CA ALA A 67 -6.03 -4.25 13.58
C ALA A 67 -7.50 -3.87 13.86
N GLY A 68 -8.46 -4.44 13.12
CA GLY A 68 -9.88 -4.28 13.38
C GLY A 68 -10.46 -2.92 13.06
N ARG A 69 -9.75 -2.12 12.27
CA ARG A 69 -10.20 -0.78 11.89
C ARG A 69 -9.65 -0.38 10.52
N PHE A 70 -10.27 0.61 9.91
CA PHE A 70 -9.69 1.28 8.75
C PHE A 70 -8.49 2.14 9.17
N GLY A 71 -7.59 2.36 8.23
CA GLY A 71 -6.50 3.29 8.43
C GLY A 71 -6.97 4.74 8.37
N GLU A 72 -6.27 5.60 9.09
CA GLU A 72 -6.42 7.05 9.01
C GLU A 72 -5.21 7.63 8.28
N PRO A 73 -5.33 8.79 7.63
CA PRO A 73 -4.18 9.41 6.94
C PRO A 73 -2.95 9.54 7.83
N SER A 74 -3.13 9.80 9.12
CA SER A 74 -2.04 9.88 10.10
C SER A 74 -1.29 8.55 10.26
N ASP A 75 -1.93 7.42 9.97
CA ASP A 75 -1.27 6.10 10.03
C ASP A 75 -0.21 5.93 8.93
N LEU A 76 -0.26 6.73 7.89
CA LEU A 76 0.73 6.70 6.80
C LEU A 76 1.90 7.66 7.06
N ALA A 77 1.74 8.61 7.95
CA ALA A 77 2.71 9.70 8.15
C ALA A 77 4.07 9.19 8.57
N GLY A 78 4.13 8.23 9.50
CA GLY A 78 5.40 7.70 9.99
C GLY A 78 6.21 7.02 8.90
N ALA A 79 5.56 6.20 8.07
CA ALA A 79 6.23 5.53 6.96
C ALA A 79 6.67 6.53 5.88
N ALA A 80 5.83 7.51 5.58
CA ALA A 80 6.18 8.57 4.62
C ALA A 80 7.38 9.38 5.09
N LEU A 81 7.41 9.75 6.37
CA LEU A 81 8.53 10.49 6.96
C LEU A 81 9.82 9.65 6.97
N LEU A 82 9.72 8.37 7.31
CA LEU A 82 10.86 7.46 7.26
C LEU A 82 11.47 7.43 5.85
N LEU A 83 10.63 7.32 4.83
CA LEU A 83 11.10 7.23 3.45
C LEU A 83 11.60 8.57 2.90
N ALA A 84 11.05 9.69 3.37
CA ALA A 84 11.34 11.01 2.84
C ALA A 84 12.49 11.73 3.52
N THR A 85 12.97 11.24 4.66
CA THR A 85 14.01 11.88 5.47
C THR A 85 15.29 11.06 5.50
N ASP A 86 16.33 11.61 6.12
CA ASP A 86 17.60 10.93 6.32
C ASP A 86 17.49 9.65 7.14
N ALA A 87 16.41 9.49 7.92
CA ALA A 87 16.15 8.25 8.64
C ALA A 87 16.04 7.06 7.68
N GLY A 88 15.58 7.28 6.48
CA GLY A 88 15.45 6.26 5.44
C GLY A 88 16.53 6.32 4.37
N ARG A 89 17.66 6.98 4.62
CA ARG A 89 18.67 7.25 3.58
C ARG A 89 19.29 6.01 2.92
N PHE A 90 19.18 4.85 3.57
CA PHE A 90 19.67 3.58 3.00
C PHE A 90 18.54 2.67 2.51
N ILE A 91 17.29 3.18 2.50
CA ILE A 91 16.12 2.45 2.05
C ILE A 91 15.79 2.89 0.62
N THR A 92 15.93 1.98 -0.34
CA THR A 92 15.54 2.22 -1.72
C THR A 92 15.14 0.90 -2.38
N GLY A 93 14.20 0.93 -3.29
CA GLY A 93 13.66 -0.26 -3.95
C GLY A 93 12.78 -1.11 -3.05
N SER A 94 12.36 -0.59 -1.91
CA SER A 94 11.60 -1.33 -0.90
C SER A 94 10.10 -1.05 -0.97
N GLU A 95 9.35 -1.99 -0.42
CA GLU A 95 7.91 -1.85 -0.21
C GLU A 95 7.66 -1.76 1.30
N ILE A 96 6.92 -0.75 1.72
CA ILE A 96 6.49 -0.62 3.11
C ILE A 96 4.98 -0.76 3.15
N VAL A 97 4.51 -1.81 3.80
CA VAL A 97 3.09 -2.12 3.93
C VAL A 97 2.55 -1.47 5.19
N VAL A 98 1.48 -0.69 5.05
CA VAL A 98 0.79 -0.01 6.15
C VAL A 98 -0.69 -0.33 6.03
N ASP A 99 -1.10 -1.48 6.53
CA ASP A 99 -2.42 -2.06 6.23
C ASP A 99 -3.12 -2.69 7.43
N GLY A 100 -2.61 -2.49 8.64
CA GLY A 100 -3.22 -3.09 9.82
C GLY A 100 -3.14 -4.61 9.87
N GLY A 101 -2.25 -5.21 9.08
CA GLY A 101 -2.04 -6.66 9.06
C GLY A 101 -2.81 -7.40 7.97
N LEU A 102 -3.56 -6.69 7.12
CA LEU A 102 -4.34 -7.31 6.06
C LEU A 102 -3.50 -8.23 5.18
N HIS A 103 -2.31 -7.80 4.82
CA HIS A 103 -1.38 -8.55 3.97
C HIS A 103 -0.92 -9.87 4.61
N ALA A 104 -0.92 -9.94 5.92
CA ALA A 104 -0.49 -11.12 6.66
C ALA A 104 -1.60 -12.18 6.83
N MET A 105 -2.83 -11.87 6.45
CA MET A 105 -3.96 -12.79 6.57
C MET A 105 -3.85 -13.92 5.55
N THR A 106 -4.11 -15.13 6.02
CA THR A 106 -4.06 -16.33 5.18
C THR A 106 -5.45 -16.85 4.80
N ILE A 107 -6.47 -16.36 5.46
CA ILE A 107 -7.85 -16.77 5.21
C ILE A 107 -8.73 -15.53 5.14
#